data_e70ee620c8267217b917b81f60a618d2
#
_entry.id   e70ee620c8267217b917b81f60a618d2
#
_cell.length_a   1.000
_cell.length_b   1.000
_cell.length_c   1.000
_cell.angle_alpha   90.00
_cell.angle_beta   90.00
_cell.angle_gamma   90.00
#
_symmetry.space_group_name_H-M   'P 1'
#
loop_
_entity.id
_entity.type
_entity.pdbx_description
1 polymer ?
#
loop_
_entity_poly.entity_id
_entity_poly.type
_entity_poly.pdbx_seq_one_letter_code
_entity_poly.pdbx_strand_id
1 'polypeptide(L)'
;QNYQMKFVIKNIVTSTTVCSTGYNIFNDKLHLVVLINGGSASASEILAGALRDHGKARLVGETSFGKGSVQELINITKDTSLKVTIARWLTPNGTSISHQGIKPDLLVKMTADDFKAKGDIQLEAAATLLNKETATSSTQWILNAPQFTVSSIRAQ
;
A
#
# COMPACT_ATOMS: atom_id res chain seq x y z
N GLN A 1 17.99 1.93 2.09
CA GLN A 1 17.15 2.27 0.94
C GLN A 1 16.34 3.51 1.29
N ASN A 2 16.36 4.51 0.43
CA ASN A 2 15.57 5.72 0.62
C ASN A 2 14.17 5.48 0.09
N TYR A 3 13.17 5.55 0.94
CA TYR A 3 11.77 5.54 0.53
C TYR A 3 11.34 6.97 0.22
N GLN A 4 10.96 7.23 -1.02
CA GLN A 4 10.39 8.52 -1.39
C GLN A 4 8.88 8.50 -1.14
N MET A 5 8.40 9.39 -0.30
CA MET A 5 6.98 9.73 -0.22
C MET A 5 6.73 10.94 -1.11
N LYS A 6 5.74 10.86 -1.96
CA LYS A 6 5.37 11.94 -2.88
C LYS A 6 4.04 12.53 -2.48
N PHE A 7 4.01 13.86 -2.39
CA PHE A 7 2.81 14.64 -2.14
C PHE A 7 2.51 15.51 -3.35
N VAL A 8 1.24 15.68 -3.66
CA VAL A 8 0.80 16.68 -4.64
C VAL A 8 0.04 17.77 -3.92
N ILE A 9 0.58 18.99 -3.93
CA ILE A 9 -0.05 20.18 -3.38
C ILE A 9 -0.31 21.13 -4.54
N LYS A 10 -1.55 21.48 -4.83
CA LYS A 10 -1.93 22.47 -5.86
C LYS A 10 -1.15 22.33 -7.19
N ASN A 11 -1.14 21.14 -7.77
CA ASN A 11 -0.40 20.86 -9.02
C ASN A 11 1.15 20.96 -8.91
N ILE A 12 1.69 21.16 -7.72
CA ILE A 12 3.12 21.08 -7.47
C ILE A 12 3.42 19.71 -6.88
N VAL A 13 4.24 18.92 -7.56
CA VAL A 13 4.75 17.66 -7.02
C VAL A 13 5.90 18.00 -6.09
N THR A 14 5.66 17.85 -4.80
CA THR A 14 6.74 17.91 -3.82
C THR A 14 7.08 16.48 -3.40
N SER A 15 8.32 16.07 -3.59
CA SER A 15 8.80 14.80 -3.06
C SER A 15 9.58 15.04 -1.78
N THR A 16 9.17 14.36 -0.71
CA THR A 16 9.95 14.31 0.51
C THR A 16 10.57 12.92 0.62
N THR A 17 11.89 12.87 0.73
CA THR A 17 12.59 11.61 0.97
C THR A 17 12.65 11.38 2.48
N VAL A 18 12.02 10.29 2.92
CA VAL A 18 12.13 9.82 4.30
C VAL A 18 13.04 8.61 4.31
N CYS A 19 14.13 8.71 5.04
CA CYS A 19 15.09 7.61 5.17
C CYS A 19 14.79 6.80 6.42
N SER A 20 14.79 5.47 6.29
CA SER A 20 14.83 4.59 7.45
C SER A 20 16.22 4.67 8.10
N THR A 21 16.25 4.77 9.43
CA THR A 21 17.49 4.72 10.22
C THR A 21 17.86 3.30 10.67
N GLY A 22 17.03 2.31 10.35
CA GLY A 22 17.21 0.93 10.73
C GLY A 22 17.95 0.08 9.69
N TYR A 23 18.14 -1.20 10.02
CA TYR A 23 18.70 -2.18 9.11
C TYR A 23 17.75 -2.45 7.94
N ASN A 24 18.32 -2.68 6.75
CA ASN A 24 17.53 -3.12 5.61
C ASN A 24 17.14 -4.59 5.79
N ILE A 25 15.90 -4.84 6.20
CA ILE A 25 15.33 -6.19 6.32
C ILE A 25 14.81 -6.73 4.99
N PHE A 26 14.62 -5.87 3.97
CA PHE A 26 14.09 -6.25 2.67
C PHE A 26 15.21 -6.79 1.77
N ASN A 27 15.67 -7.98 2.06
CA ASN A 27 16.61 -8.74 1.21
C ASN A 27 15.84 -9.72 0.31
N ASP A 28 16.54 -10.37 -0.61
CA ASP A 28 15.94 -11.26 -1.60
C ASP A 28 15.39 -12.58 -1.00
N LYS A 29 15.66 -12.83 0.29
CA LYS A 29 15.15 -14.01 1.03
C LYS A 29 13.86 -13.72 1.79
N LEU A 30 13.49 -12.45 1.93
CA LEU A 30 12.26 -12.07 2.63
C LEU A 30 11.08 -12.10 1.65
N HIS A 31 10.22 -13.10 1.79
CA HIS A 31 8.92 -13.15 1.14
C HIS A 31 7.87 -12.55 2.09
N LEU A 32 7.16 -11.55 1.63
CA LEU A 32 6.19 -10.81 2.44
C LEU A 32 4.82 -10.80 1.76
N VAL A 33 3.80 -11.18 2.51
CA VAL A 33 2.40 -11.01 2.12
C VAL A 33 1.73 -10.06 3.09
N VAL A 34 0.97 -9.11 2.57
CA VAL A 34 0.19 -8.14 3.35
C VAL A 34 -1.29 -8.40 3.12
N LEU A 35 -2.02 -8.64 4.20
CA LEU A 35 -3.47 -8.78 4.17
C LEU A 35 -4.12 -7.40 4.20
N ILE A 36 -5.05 -7.16 3.26
CA ILE A 36 -5.83 -5.91 3.18
C ILE A 36 -7.30 -6.21 2.97
N ASN A 37 -8.15 -5.31 3.46
CA ASN A 37 -9.59 -5.36 3.22
C ASN A 37 -10.20 -3.95 3.27
N GLY A 38 -11.53 -3.83 3.15
CA GLY A 38 -12.24 -2.56 3.20
C GLY A 38 -12.07 -1.74 4.49
N GLY A 39 -11.55 -2.33 5.57
CA GLY A 39 -11.17 -1.63 6.80
C GLY A 39 -9.74 -1.06 6.78
N SER A 40 -8.92 -1.47 5.82
CA SER A 40 -7.55 -0.97 5.66
C SER A 40 -7.58 0.42 5.03
N ALA A 41 -7.16 1.44 5.78
CA ALA A 41 -7.27 2.84 5.35
C ALA A 41 -6.01 3.66 5.65
N SER A 42 -5.82 4.75 4.90
CA SER A 42 -4.80 5.79 5.17
C SER A 42 -3.37 5.24 5.22
N ALA A 43 -2.70 5.30 6.39
CA ALA A 43 -1.31 4.87 6.53
C ALA A 43 -1.07 3.41 6.14
N SER A 44 -2.03 2.52 6.41
CA SER A 44 -1.95 1.11 5.99
C SER A 44 -1.98 0.96 4.46
N GLU A 45 -2.77 1.79 3.78
CA GLU A 45 -2.80 1.81 2.31
C GLU A 45 -1.51 2.36 1.73
N ILE A 46 -0.96 3.41 2.33
CA ILE A 46 0.32 4.00 1.90
C ILE A 46 1.43 2.95 2.02
N LEU A 47 1.50 2.25 3.16
CA LEU A 47 2.50 1.21 3.38
C LEU A 47 2.32 0.03 2.43
N ALA A 48 1.09 -0.51 2.33
CA ALA A 48 0.79 -1.65 1.45
C ALA A 48 1.09 -1.31 -0.02
N GLY A 49 0.67 -0.13 -0.48
CA GLY A 49 0.93 0.34 -1.84
C GLY A 49 2.42 0.52 -2.11
N ALA A 50 3.16 1.07 -1.16
CA ALA A 50 4.61 1.25 -1.30
C ALA A 50 5.34 -0.09 -1.37
N LEU A 51 5.02 -1.04 -0.49
CA LEU A 51 5.64 -2.37 -0.48
C LEU A 51 5.35 -3.14 -1.77
N ARG A 52 4.10 -3.10 -2.24
CA ARG A 52 3.73 -3.73 -3.51
C ARG A 52 4.45 -3.09 -4.68
N ASP A 53 4.40 -1.77 -4.80
CA ASP A 53 4.96 -1.05 -5.96
C ASP A 53 6.50 -1.18 -6.02
N HIS A 54 7.16 -1.39 -4.88
CA HIS A 54 8.58 -1.73 -4.83
C HIS A 54 8.88 -3.24 -4.97
N GLY A 55 7.87 -4.06 -5.25
CA GLY A 55 8.03 -5.51 -5.39
C GLY A 55 8.49 -6.22 -4.10
N LYS A 56 8.23 -5.61 -2.93
CA LYS A 56 8.65 -6.15 -1.63
C LYS A 56 7.57 -6.97 -0.93
N ALA A 57 6.31 -6.86 -1.39
CA ALA A 57 5.20 -7.63 -0.85
C ALA A 57 4.17 -7.95 -1.92
N ARG A 58 3.41 -9.02 -1.69
CA ARG A 58 2.16 -9.33 -2.37
C ARG A 58 0.99 -8.95 -1.47
N LEU A 59 -0.08 -8.41 -2.07
CA LEU A 59 -1.30 -8.05 -1.34
C LEU A 59 -2.36 -9.11 -1.55
N VAL A 60 -2.94 -9.58 -0.44
CA VAL A 60 -4.00 -10.61 -0.44
C VAL A 60 -5.20 -10.09 0.33
N GLY A 61 -6.41 -10.43 -0.11
CA GLY A 61 -7.64 -10.08 0.58
C GLY A 61 -8.62 -9.32 -0.30
N GLU A 62 -9.10 -8.19 0.16
CA GLU A 62 -10.08 -7.35 -0.54
C GLU A 62 -9.56 -5.94 -0.79
N THR A 63 -10.24 -5.21 -1.70
CA THR A 63 -9.89 -3.81 -1.97
C THR A 63 -9.95 -2.97 -0.69
N SER A 64 -8.94 -2.16 -0.47
CA SER A 64 -8.84 -1.29 0.70
C SER A 64 -9.84 -0.12 0.65
N PHE A 65 -9.89 0.68 1.72
CA PHE A 65 -10.91 1.73 1.91
C PHE A 65 -10.82 2.87 0.89
N GLY A 66 -9.63 3.33 0.54
CA GLY A 66 -9.45 4.44 -0.39
C GLY A 66 -9.36 5.82 0.27
N LYS A 67 -8.73 5.94 1.45
CA LYS A 67 -8.48 7.22 2.10
C LYS A 67 -7.13 7.80 1.72
N GLY A 68 -7.05 8.34 0.53
CA GLY A 68 -5.82 8.94 -0.01
C GLY A 68 -5.71 10.45 0.12
N SER A 69 -6.57 11.13 0.88
CA SER A 69 -6.53 12.58 1.07
C SER A 69 -5.70 12.97 2.29
N VAL A 70 -4.90 14.03 2.16
CA VAL A 70 -4.23 14.73 3.27
C VAL A 70 -5.08 15.93 3.64
N GLN A 71 -5.45 16.04 4.90
CA GLN A 71 -6.31 17.11 5.40
C GLN A 71 -5.59 17.92 6.46
N GLU A 72 -5.76 19.23 6.40
CA GLU A 72 -5.28 20.18 7.39
C GLU A 72 -6.45 20.78 8.12
N LEU A 73 -6.30 20.97 9.43
CA LEU A 73 -7.26 21.67 10.27
C LEU A 73 -6.78 23.11 10.48
N ILE A 74 -7.49 24.06 9.88
CA ILE A 74 -7.17 25.49 9.97
C ILE A 74 -8.08 26.11 11.01
N ASN A 75 -7.53 26.65 12.08
CA ASN A 75 -8.31 27.37 13.08
C ASN A 75 -8.71 28.74 12.53
N ILE A 76 -10.02 29.00 12.47
CA ILE A 76 -10.58 30.27 11.99
C ILE A 76 -10.82 31.21 13.18
N THR A 77 -11.37 30.68 14.26
CA THR A 77 -11.57 31.39 15.54
C THR A 77 -11.08 30.52 16.70
N LYS A 78 -11.27 30.98 17.94
CA LYS A 78 -10.95 30.17 19.14
C LYS A 78 -11.78 28.87 19.20
N ASP A 79 -12.99 28.89 18.65
CA ASP A 79 -13.98 27.82 18.82
C ASP A 79 -14.38 27.18 17.49
N THR A 80 -13.83 27.63 16.37
CA THR A 80 -14.14 27.10 15.04
C THR A 80 -12.91 26.78 14.22
N SER A 81 -12.95 25.67 13.53
CA SER A 81 -11.90 25.26 12.61
C SER A 81 -12.46 24.71 11.30
N LEU A 82 -11.72 24.90 10.24
CA LEU A 82 -12.04 24.43 8.90
C LEU A 82 -11.09 23.28 8.53
N LYS A 83 -11.66 22.16 8.11
CA LYS A 83 -10.92 21.01 7.61
C LYS A 83 -10.82 21.07 6.09
N VAL A 84 -9.62 21.26 5.58
CA VAL A 84 -9.34 21.44 4.16
C VAL A 84 -8.47 20.31 3.63
N THR A 85 -8.83 19.75 2.47
CA THR A 85 -7.97 18.81 1.76
C THR A 85 -6.89 19.58 1.03
N ILE A 86 -5.64 19.37 1.40
CA ILE A 86 -4.48 20.10 0.87
C ILE A 86 -3.62 19.26 -0.08
N ALA A 87 -3.70 17.92 0.01
CA ALA A 87 -2.89 17.03 -0.81
C ALA A 87 -3.55 15.66 -0.98
N ARG A 88 -3.00 14.86 -1.89
CA ARG A 88 -3.39 13.45 -2.09
C ARG A 88 -2.15 12.56 -2.05
N TRP A 89 -2.34 11.39 -1.45
CA TRP A 89 -1.34 10.33 -1.48
C TRP A 89 -1.38 9.58 -2.80
N LEU A 90 -0.22 9.39 -3.38
CA LEU A 90 -0.02 8.52 -4.53
C LEU A 90 0.91 7.38 -4.14
N THR A 91 0.70 6.22 -4.71
CA THR A 91 1.67 5.12 -4.59
C THR A 91 2.96 5.50 -5.34
N PRO A 92 4.10 4.81 -5.12
CA PRO A 92 5.33 5.05 -5.87
C PRO A 92 5.14 5.07 -7.39
N ASN A 93 4.22 4.25 -7.93
CA ASN A 93 3.89 4.19 -9.34
C ASN A 93 2.93 5.30 -9.81
N GLY A 94 2.57 6.23 -8.92
CA GLY A 94 1.68 7.34 -9.24
C GLY A 94 0.19 7.02 -9.21
N THR A 95 -0.20 5.83 -8.72
CA THR A 95 -1.62 5.47 -8.59
C THR A 95 -2.25 6.20 -7.41
N SER A 96 -3.39 6.85 -7.65
CA SER A 96 -4.16 7.50 -6.59
C SER A 96 -4.87 6.44 -5.73
N ILE A 97 -4.74 6.58 -4.42
CA ILE A 97 -5.47 5.75 -3.43
C ILE A 97 -6.90 6.27 -3.24
N SER A 98 -7.13 7.58 -3.47
CA SER A 98 -8.39 8.25 -3.15
C SER A 98 -9.59 7.62 -3.85
N HIS A 99 -10.61 7.27 -3.10
CA HIS A 99 -11.90 6.70 -3.50
C HIS A 99 -11.87 5.29 -4.12
N GLN A 100 -10.73 4.84 -4.64
CA GLN A 100 -10.62 3.54 -5.31
C GLN A 100 -10.01 2.46 -4.43
N GLY A 101 -9.26 2.86 -3.40
CA GLY A 101 -8.47 1.95 -2.60
C GLY A 101 -7.36 1.27 -3.41
N ILE A 102 -6.73 0.31 -2.77
CA ILE A 102 -5.71 -0.55 -3.38
C ILE A 102 -6.33 -1.92 -3.62
N LYS A 103 -6.30 -2.37 -4.86
CA LYS A 103 -6.74 -3.73 -5.20
C LYS A 103 -5.66 -4.74 -4.79
N PRO A 104 -6.02 -5.86 -4.15
CA PRO A 104 -5.05 -6.91 -3.85
C PRO A 104 -4.56 -7.60 -5.13
N ASP A 105 -3.38 -8.20 -5.05
CA ASP A 105 -2.85 -9.06 -6.12
C ASP A 105 -3.61 -10.39 -6.19
N LEU A 106 -4.04 -10.89 -5.04
CA LEU A 106 -4.91 -12.06 -4.90
C LEU A 106 -6.19 -11.67 -4.17
N LEU A 107 -7.30 -11.63 -4.91
CA LEU A 107 -8.61 -11.31 -4.34
C LEU A 107 -9.18 -12.54 -3.61
N VAL A 108 -9.38 -12.40 -2.30
CA VAL A 108 -10.01 -13.39 -1.43
C VAL A 108 -11.07 -12.70 -0.60
N LYS A 109 -12.33 -12.95 -0.90
CA LYS A 109 -13.47 -12.34 -0.19
C LYS A 109 -13.87 -13.21 1.01
N MET A 110 -14.02 -12.59 2.18
CA MET A 110 -14.61 -13.21 3.35
C MET A 110 -16.13 -13.20 3.24
N THR A 111 -16.76 -14.35 3.42
CA THR A 111 -18.23 -14.47 3.50
C THR A 111 -18.73 -14.47 4.94
N ALA A 112 -20.03 -14.25 5.13
CA ALA A 112 -20.65 -14.35 6.44
C ALA A 112 -20.50 -15.76 7.07
N ASP A 113 -20.42 -16.79 6.24
CA ASP A 113 -20.27 -18.17 6.72
C ASP A 113 -18.82 -18.46 7.10
N ASP A 114 -17.82 -17.87 6.45
CA ASP A 114 -16.42 -17.95 6.85
C ASP A 114 -16.24 -17.35 8.26
N PHE A 115 -16.86 -16.19 8.52
CA PHE A 115 -16.85 -15.59 9.86
C PHE A 115 -17.51 -16.48 10.93
N LYS A 116 -18.62 -17.14 10.60
CA LYS A 116 -19.30 -18.08 11.52
C LYS A 116 -18.47 -19.32 11.78
N ALA A 117 -17.81 -19.84 10.75
CA ALA A 117 -16.92 -21.00 10.85
C ALA A 117 -15.62 -20.71 11.60
N LYS A 118 -15.36 -19.43 11.97
CA LYS A 118 -14.12 -18.98 12.60
C LYS A 118 -12.86 -19.33 11.78
N GLY A 119 -13.02 -19.56 10.49
CA GLY A 119 -11.93 -19.77 9.54
C GLY A 119 -11.44 -18.43 8.98
N ASP A 120 -10.14 -18.27 8.82
CA ASP A 120 -9.54 -17.12 8.14
C ASP A 120 -8.98 -17.56 6.77
N ILE A 121 -9.87 -17.60 5.78
CA ILE A 121 -9.51 -18.01 4.41
C ILE A 121 -8.53 -17.04 3.76
N GLN A 122 -8.47 -15.76 4.20
CA GLN A 122 -7.48 -14.81 3.70
C GLN A 122 -6.09 -15.14 4.24
N LEU A 123 -5.98 -15.47 5.53
CA LEU A 123 -4.73 -15.92 6.13
C LEU A 123 -4.26 -17.25 5.52
N GLU A 124 -5.16 -18.20 5.30
CA GLU A 124 -4.85 -19.48 4.65
C GLU A 124 -4.34 -19.31 3.23
N ALA A 125 -4.98 -18.42 2.45
CA ALA A 125 -4.53 -18.07 1.11
C ALA A 125 -3.15 -17.41 1.11
N ALA A 126 -2.90 -16.50 2.07
CA ALA A 126 -1.59 -15.86 2.23
C ALA A 126 -0.50 -16.85 2.60
N ALA A 127 -0.77 -17.77 3.54
CA ALA A 127 0.17 -18.83 3.92
C ALA A 127 0.46 -19.77 2.75
N THR A 128 -0.56 -20.14 1.97
CA THR A 128 -0.42 -20.96 0.78
C THR A 128 0.45 -20.27 -0.28
N LEU A 129 0.26 -18.97 -0.47
CA LEU A 129 1.05 -18.18 -1.40
C LEU A 129 2.52 -18.15 -0.97
N LEU A 130 2.80 -17.88 0.30
CA LEU A 130 4.15 -17.87 0.86
C LEU A 130 4.85 -19.23 0.69
N ASN A 131 4.16 -20.33 0.97
CA ASN A 131 4.73 -21.68 0.84
C ASN A 131 5.05 -22.04 -0.61
N LYS A 132 4.22 -21.62 -1.57
CA LYS A 132 4.50 -21.84 -3.00
C LYS A 132 5.71 -21.04 -3.48
N GLU A 133 5.86 -19.81 -3.00
CA GLU A 133 6.95 -18.92 -3.40
C GLU A 133 8.29 -19.33 -2.78
N THR A 134 8.28 -19.85 -1.56
CA THR A 134 9.49 -20.45 -0.95
C THR A 134 9.92 -21.75 -1.63
N ALA A 135 8.98 -22.48 -2.22
CA ALA A 135 9.29 -23.71 -2.97
C ALA A 135 9.77 -23.42 -4.40
N THR A 136 9.46 -22.26 -4.95
CA THR A 136 9.90 -21.83 -6.27
C THR A 136 11.15 -20.96 -6.09
N SER A 137 12.27 -21.39 -6.68
CA SER A 137 13.58 -20.72 -6.60
C SER A 137 13.46 -19.18 -6.59
N SER A 138 14.23 -18.52 -5.75
CA SER A 138 14.32 -17.07 -5.56
C SER A 138 14.43 -16.22 -6.85
N THR A 139 14.90 -16.82 -7.94
CA THR A 139 15.02 -16.18 -9.26
C THR A 139 13.66 -15.89 -9.91
N GLN A 140 12.66 -16.71 -9.67
CA GLN A 140 11.35 -16.58 -10.32
C GLN A 140 10.45 -15.54 -9.63
N TRP A 141 10.67 -15.26 -8.34
CA TRP A 141 10.05 -14.15 -7.62
C TRP A 141 10.44 -12.80 -8.23
N ILE A 142 11.73 -12.62 -8.53
CA ILE A 142 12.28 -11.39 -9.12
C ILE A 142 11.78 -11.19 -10.56
N LEU A 143 11.63 -12.26 -11.33
CA LEU A 143 11.15 -12.19 -12.72
C LEU A 143 9.66 -11.90 -12.84
N ASN A 144 8.86 -12.27 -11.85
CA ASN A 144 7.42 -12.03 -11.80
C ASN A 144 7.05 -10.74 -11.01
N ALA A 145 8.00 -10.11 -10.34
CA ALA A 145 7.81 -8.78 -9.80
C ALA A 145 7.72 -7.79 -10.98
N PRO A 146 6.72 -6.89 -11.01
CA PRO A 146 6.68 -5.87 -12.04
C PRO A 146 8.00 -5.10 -12.02
N GLN A 147 8.73 -5.13 -13.14
CA GLN A 147 9.98 -4.39 -13.33
C GLN A 147 9.64 -2.92 -13.40
N PHE A 148 9.78 -2.18 -12.31
CA PHE A 148 9.50 -0.75 -12.28
C PHE A 148 10.79 0.03 -12.44
N THR A 149 10.96 0.58 -13.63
CA THR A 149 11.89 1.68 -13.87
C THR A 149 11.30 2.93 -13.21
N VAL A 150 12.08 3.61 -12.39
CA VAL A 150 11.70 4.90 -11.80
C VAL A 150 11.64 5.94 -12.91
N SER A 151 10.54 6.01 -13.63
CA SER A 151 10.26 7.12 -14.53
C SER A 151 9.44 8.16 -13.79
N SER A 152 9.86 9.42 -13.98
CA SER A 152 9.31 10.65 -13.46
C SER A 152 7.78 10.64 -13.34
N ILE A 153 7.28 10.83 -12.12
CA ILE A 153 5.86 11.06 -11.87
C ILE A 153 5.53 12.48 -12.29
N ARG A 154 4.67 12.63 -13.29
CA ARG A 154 4.03 13.89 -13.60
C ARG A 154 2.82 14.08 -12.71
N ALA A 155 2.68 15.29 -12.17
CA ALA A 155 1.48 15.73 -11.48
C ALA A 155 0.31 15.84 -12.47
N GLN A 156 -0.84 15.35 -12.08
CA GLN A 156 -2.13 15.74 -12.62
C GLN A 156 -2.93 16.44 -11.54
#